data_ac886683e63fcf0fea9629ce2efda732
#
_entry.id   ac886683e63fcf0fea9629ce2efda732
#
_cell.length_a   1.000
_cell.length_b   1.000
_cell.length_c   1.000
_cell.angle_alpha   90.00
_cell.angle_beta   90.00
_cell.angle_gamma   90.00
#
_symmetry.space_group_name_H-M   'P 1'
#
loop_
_entity.id
_entity.type
_entity.pdbx_description
1 polymer ?
#
loop_
_entity_poly.entity_id
_entity_poly.type
_entity_poly.pdbx_seq_one_letter_code
_entity_poly.pdbx_strand_id
1 'polypeptide(L)'
;MRFLPIFATDYEKSRNEKSRTFALSNTLELMNYQKGRDMSENNGKELYLNFDEYIRQGEPAQRERAEAWRVAIGLQAVDGLKTSEYLQETARRNIEGEITIDEARELVKQYYITKTTHDKDDADKEEADRVSSNISKLLQTDAFTYSVAGLAAIHRAVFEGVFKHAGRFRDYDISKKEWVLRGDSVLYGRWQDLRMAIEYDLEQERQFDYTGLNKDQMVEHLAKFVAGLWQIHPFGEGNTRTTAIFTIKYLRSQGFSVNNDLFERHSWYFR
;
A
#
# COMPACT_ATOMS: atom_id res chain seq x y z
N MET A 1 5.22 39.24 -4.90
CA MET A 1 6.04 38.85 -3.76
C MET A 1 6.63 37.48 -4.02
N ARG A 2 7.95 37.42 -4.25
CA ARG A 2 8.69 36.20 -4.64
C ARG A 2 9.41 35.65 -3.42
N PHE A 3 8.85 34.62 -2.77
CA PHE A 3 9.50 33.90 -1.64
C PHE A 3 9.39 32.36 -1.76
N LEU A 4 9.33 31.80 -2.97
CA LEU A 4 9.14 30.37 -3.16
C LEU A 4 10.32 29.54 -3.74
N PRO A 5 11.50 30.09 -4.16
CA PRO A 5 12.52 29.25 -4.76
C PRO A 5 13.46 28.52 -3.80
N ILE A 6 13.66 29.01 -2.55
CA ILE A 6 14.76 28.53 -1.71
C ILE A 6 14.41 27.21 -0.99
N PHE A 7 13.16 27.04 -0.56
CA PHE A 7 12.73 25.82 0.14
C PHE A 7 12.48 24.65 -0.82
N ALA A 8 12.03 24.93 -2.05
CA ALA A 8 11.83 23.91 -3.06
C ALA A 8 13.15 23.27 -3.50
N THR A 9 14.22 24.06 -3.69
CA THR A 9 15.52 23.56 -4.13
C THR A 9 16.21 22.67 -3.11
N ASP A 10 16.11 22.96 -1.83
CA ASP A 10 16.72 22.13 -0.77
C ASP A 10 15.91 20.83 -0.53
N TYR A 11 14.59 20.91 -0.64
CA TYR A 11 13.72 19.74 -0.58
C TYR A 11 13.94 18.83 -1.79
N GLU A 12 14.00 19.37 -3.00
CA GLU A 12 14.27 18.62 -4.23
C GLU A 12 15.67 18.01 -4.26
N LYS A 13 16.69 18.73 -3.79
CA LYS A 13 18.06 18.24 -3.76
C LYS A 13 18.23 17.10 -2.75
N SER A 14 17.69 17.23 -1.55
CA SER A 14 17.69 16.16 -0.55
C SER A 14 16.86 14.94 -1.01
N ARG A 15 15.75 15.16 -1.71
CA ARG A 15 14.90 14.13 -2.26
C ARG A 15 15.56 13.38 -3.42
N ASN A 16 16.21 14.09 -4.36
CA ASN A 16 16.86 13.49 -5.51
C ASN A 16 18.06 12.62 -5.14
N GLU A 17 18.88 13.02 -4.19
CA GLU A 17 20.02 12.21 -3.74
C GLU A 17 19.57 10.93 -3.03
N LYS A 18 18.59 11.02 -2.13
CA LYS A 18 18.08 9.86 -1.37
C LYS A 18 17.24 8.91 -2.24
N SER A 19 16.42 9.44 -3.15
CA SER A 19 15.62 8.63 -4.08
C SER A 19 16.49 7.91 -5.11
N ARG A 20 17.59 8.51 -5.58
CA ARG A 20 18.54 7.84 -6.46
C ARG A 20 19.24 6.67 -5.77
N THR A 21 19.67 6.85 -4.53
CA THR A 21 20.33 5.78 -3.76
C THR A 21 19.36 4.65 -3.47
N PHE A 22 18.10 4.95 -3.15
CA PHE A 22 17.04 3.99 -2.89
C PHE A 22 16.66 3.19 -4.15
N ALA A 23 16.43 3.85 -5.30
CA ALA A 23 16.05 3.20 -6.54
C ALA A 23 17.17 2.31 -7.11
N LEU A 24 18.43 2.78 -7.11
CA LEU A 24 19.56 2.04 -7.65
C LEU A 24 19.96 0.82 -6.79
N SER A 25 19.93 0.95 -5.47
CA SER A 25 20.21 -0.17 -4.56
C SER A 25 19.18 -1.28 -4.74
N ASN A 26 17.91 -0.93 -4.80
CA ASN A 26 16.82 -1.91 -4.89
C ASN A 26 16.74 -2.62 -6.24
N THR A 27 17.06 -1.94 -7.34
CA THR A 27 17.04 -2.56 -8.68
C THR A 27 18.15 -3.61 -8.85
N LEU A 28 19.33 -3.37 -8.30
CA LEU A 28 20.46 -4.31 -8.34
C LEU A 28 20.24 -5.52 -7.42
N GLU A 29 19.65 -5.33 -6.24
CA GLU A 29 19.31 -6.43 -5.34
C GLU A 29 18.16 -7.29 -5.88
N LEU A 30 17.16 -6.71 -6.54
CA LEU A 30 16.09 -7.46 -7.22
C LEU A 30 16.64 -8.39 -8.32
N MET A 31 17.62 -7.94 -9.11
CA MET A 31 18.25 -8.77 -10.14
C MET A 31 19.07 -9.92 -9.54
N ASN A 32 19.74 -9.72 -8.41
CA ASN A 32 20.52 -10.76 -7.75
C ASN A 32 19.65 -11.75 -6.97
N TYR A 33 18.51 -11.33 -6.46
CA TYR A 33 17.60 -12.18 -5.70
C TYR A 33 16.80 -13.16 -6.58
N GLN A 34 16.48 -12.79 -7.82
CA GLN A 34 15.84 -13.71 -8.79
C GLN A 34 16.73 -14.90 -9.15
N LYS A 35 18.06 -14.79 -9.03
CA LYS A 35 19.00 -15.90 -9.30
C LYS A 35 19.16 -16.91 -8.17
N GLY A 36 18.70 -16.61 -6.96
CA GLY A 36 18.97 -17.41 -5.74
C GLY A 36 17.82 -18.28 -5.22
N ARG A 37 16.64 -18.26 -5.82
CA ARG A 37 15.42 -18.82 -5.21
C ARG A 37 14.75 -19.97 -5.94
N ASP A 38 15.49 -20.80 -6.64
CA ASP A 38 14.93 -22.01 -7.27
C ASP A 38 14.95 -23.26 -6.36
N MET A 39 15.23 -23.13 -5.06
CA MET A 39 15.25 -24.28 -4.15
C MET A 39 14.76 -23.94 -2.75
N SER A 40 13.48 -24.13 -2.46
CA SER A 40 13.02 -24.85 -1.27
C SER A 40 11.49 -25.02 -1.28
N GLU A 41 11.02 -26.15 -1.69
CA GLU A 41 9.75 -26.74 -1.25
C GLU A 41 9.80 -27.08 0.22
N ASN A 42 8.89 -26.76 1.07
CA ASN A 42 7.94 -27.40 1.55
C ASN A 42 7.10 -27.51 2.81
N ASN A 43 6.16 -28.18 2.83
CA ASN A 43 5.33 -28.85 3.88
C ASN A 43 4.97 -28.12 5.18
N GLY A 44 3.85 -27.44 5.16
CA GLY A 44 2.90 -27.27 6.24
C GLY A 44 1.53 -27.01 5.61
N LYS A 45 0.57 -27.92 5.84
CA LYS A 45 -0.82 -27.70 5.43
C LYS A 45 -1.46 -26.63 6.32
N GLU A 46 -1.10 -25.38 6.10
CA GLU A 46 -1.97 -24.24 6.41
C GLU A 46 -3.00 -24.13 5.29
N LEU A 47 -4.22 -23.83 5.64
CA LEU A 47 -5.32 -23.60 4.72
C LEU A 47 -5.09 -22.26 4.00
N TYR A 48 -4.06 -22.20 3.14
CA TYR A 48 -3.80 -21.01 2.34
C TYR A 48 -4.82 -20.95 1.22
N LEU A 49 -5.58 -19.85 1.19
CA LEU A 49 -6.41 -19.49 0.07
C LEU A 49 -5.55 -19.42 -1.19
N ASN A 50 -5.81 -20.30 -2.16
CA ASN A 50 -5.02 -20.35 -3.38
C ASN A 50 -5.46 -19.28 -4.37
N PHE A 51 -5.02 -18.05 -4.14
CA PHE A 51 -5.32 -16.91 -5.02
C PHE A 51 -4.87 -17.16 -6.46
N ASP A 52 -3.72 -17.82 -6.66
CA ASP A 52 -3.18 -18.06 -8.00
C ASP A 52 -4.09 -18.97 -8.83
N GLU A 53 -4.81 -19.89 -8.21
CA GLU A 53 -5.80 -20.72 -8.88
C GLU A 53 -6.99 -19.89 -9.35
N TYR A 54 -7.57 -19.07 -8.49
CA TYR A 54 -8.68 -18.17 -8.87
C TYR A 54 -8.28 -17.15 -9.93
N ILE A 55 -7.07 -16.59 -9.85
CA ILE A 55 -6.57 -15.60 -10.82
C ILE A 55 -6.33 -16.25 -12.19
N ARG A 56 -5.86 -17.51 -12.22
CA ARG A 56 -5.54 -18.22 -13.46
C ARG A 56 -6.76 -18.86 -14.11
N GLN A 57 -7.68 -19.42 -13.32
CA GLN A 57 -8.76 -20.28 -13.80
C GLN A 57 -10.17 -19.72 -13.51
N GLY A 58 -10.29 -18.71 -12.64
CA GLY A 58 -11.57 -18.15 -12.24
C GLY A 58 -12.25 -17.34 -13.35
N GLU A 59 -13.55 -17.25 -13.25
CA GLU A 59 -14.35 -16.31 -14.04
C GLU A 59 -13.89 -14.86 -13.79
N PRO A 60 -14.13 -13.92 -14.73
CA PRO A 60 -13.62 -12.55 -14.61
C PRO A 60 -13.90 -11.88 -13.25
N ALA A 61 -15.12 -12.02 -12.74
CA ALA A 61 -15.50 -11.46 -11.45
C ALA A 61 -14.83 -12.13 -10.25
N GLN A 62 -14.56 -13.44 -10.33
CA GLN A 62 -13.79 -14.16 -9.30
C GLN A 62 -12.33 -13.74 -9.31
N ARG A 63 -11.76 -13.59 -10.50
CA ARG A 63 -10.38 -13.13 -10.69
C ARG A 63 -10.17 -11.75 -10.11
N GLU A 64 -11.04 -10.80 -10.41
CA GLU A 64 -10.98 -9.44 -9.89
C GLU A 64 -11.04 -9.42 -8.35
N ARG A 65 -11.98 -10.16 -7.76
CA ARG A 65 -12.08 -10.27 -6.30
C ARG A 65 -10.85 -10.93 -5.69
N ALA A 66 -10.34 -12.02 -6.30
CA ALA A 66 -9.14 -12.71 -5.82
C ALA A 66 -7.90 -11.80 -5.86
N GLU A 67 -7.72 -11.03 -6.92
CA GLU A 67 -6.65 -10.02 -7.01
C GLU A 67 -6.78 -8.96 -5.91
N ALA A 68 -7.98 -8.45 -5.67
CA ALA A 68 -8.22 -7.46 -4.63
C ALA A 68 -7.90 -8.01 -3.23
N TRP A 69 -8.32 -9.22 -2.89
CA TRP A 69 -8.03 -9.86 -1.62
C TRP A 69 -6.55 -10.20 -1.46
N ARG A 70 -5.90 -10.70 -2.51
CA ARG A 70 -4.46 -11.00 -2.48
C ARG A 70 -3.64 -9.77 -2.12
N VAL A 71 -3.92 -8.62 -2.74
CA VAL A 71 -3.26 -7.35 -2.39
C VAL A 71 -3.57 -6.97 -0.95
N ALA A 72 -4.85 -7.01 -0.59
CA ALA A 72 -5.31 -6.57 0.72
C ALA A 72 -4.64 -7.34 1.87
N ILE A 73 -4.55 -8.66 1.73
CA ILE A 73 -3.89 -9.54 2.72
C ILE A 73 -2.38 -9.37 2.67
N GLY A 74 -1.77 -9.34 1.47
CA GLY A 74 -0.32 -9.21 1.31
C GLY A 74 0.22 -7.90 1.89
N LEU A 75 -0.52 -6.81 1.79
CA LEU A 75 -0.12 -5.51 2.34
C LEU A 75 -0.03 -5.48 3.87
N GLN A 76 -0.65 -6.41 4.59
CA GLN A 76 -0.54 -6.45 6.05
C GLN A 76 0.88 -6.83 6.51
N ALA A 77 1.59 -7.63 5.70
CA ALA A 77 2.97 -8.03 5.99
C ALA A 77 3.96 -6.84 6.03
N VAL A 78 3.62 -5.71 5.43
CA VAL A 78 4.43 -4.47 5.50
C VAL A 78 4.60 -4.00 6.95
N ASP A 79 3.55 -4.10 7.75
CA ASP A 79 3.57 -3.75 9.16
C ASP A 79 3.78 -4.97 10.09
N GLY A 80 4.14 -6.12 9.51
CA GLY A 80 4.40 -7.36 10.24
C GLY A 80 3.12 -8.07 10.72
N LEU A 81 1.96 -7.63 10.24
CA LEU A 81 0.67 -8.16 10.62
C LEU A 81 0.32 -9.42 9.81
N LYS A 82 -0.48 -10.30 10.41
CA LYS A 82 -1.01 -11.51 9.78
C LYS A 82 -2.51 -11.57 9.96
N THR A 83 -3.20 -11.96 8.90
CA THR A 83 -4.65 -12.15 8.91
C THR A 83 -5.02 -13.48 9.60
N SER A 84 -6.26 -13.53 10.12
CA SER A 84 -6.81 -14.74 10.71
C SER A 84 -7.30 -15.74 9.65
N GLU A 85 -7.45 -17.00 10.05
CA GLU A 85 -8.11 -18.03 9.22
C GLU A 85 -9.57 -17.67 8.92
N TYR A 86 -10.25 -17.01 9.86
CA TYR A 86 -11.62 -16.54 9.67
C TYR A 86 -11.72 -15.54 8.51
N LEU A 87 -10.77 -14.61 8.39
CA LEU A 87 -10.72 -13.70 7.26
C LEU A 87 -10.48 -14.45 5.96
N GLN A 88 -9.58 -15.42 5.94
CA GLN A 88 -9.27 -16.17 4.71
C GLN A 88 -10.49 -16.94 4.20
N GLU A 89 -11.26 -17.57 5.09
CA GLU A 89 -12.50 -18.22 4.73
C GLU A 89 -13.57 -17.20 4.27
N THR A 90 -13.66 -16.06 4.92
CA THR A 90 -14.56 -14.97 4.52
C THR A 90 -14.19 -14.42 3.14
N ALA A 91 -12.90 -14.28 2.85
CA ALA A 91 -12.40 -13.87 1.54
C ALA A 91 -12.75 -14.90 0.46
N ARG A 92 -12.57 -16.21 0.73
CA ARG A 92 -12.97 -17.29 -0.18
C ARG A 92 -14.44 -17.17 -0.57
N ARG A 93 -15.31 -17.04 0.42
CA ARG A 93 -16.76 -16.90 0.18
C ARG A 93 -17.11 -15.68 -0.67
N ASN A 94 -16.41 -14.56 -0.46
CA ASN A 94 -16.59 -13.39 -1.31
C ASN A 94 -16.04 -13.61 -2.73
N ILE A 95 -14.89 -14.24 -2.88
CA ILE A 95 -14.33 -14.57 -4.20
C ILE A 95 -15.28 -15.46 -5.00
N GLU A 96 -15.85 -16.46 -4.36
CA GLU A 96 -16.80 -17.38 -4.98
C GLU A 96 -18.19 -16.78 -5.22
N GLY A 97 -18.44 -15.60 -4.67
CA GLY A 97 -19.71 -14.88 -4.85
C GLY A 97 -20.83 -15.35 -3.93
N GLU A 98 -20.50 -16.14 -2.89
CA GLU A 98 -21.46 -16.56 -1.86
C GLU A 98 -21.94 -15.38 -1.02
N ILE A 99 -21.06 -14.41 -0.83
CA ILE A 99 -21.33 -13.17 -0.09
C ILE A 99 -20.77 -11.95 -0.85
N THR A 100 -21.38 -10.80 -0.65
CA THR A 100 -20.90 -9.51 -1.14
C THR A 100 -19.71 -9.03 -0.29
N ILE A 101 -18.95 -8.05 -0.81
CA ILE A 101 -17.85 -7.47 -0.04
C ILE A 101 -18.34 -6.70 1.21
N ASP A 102 -19.53 -6.14 1.18
CA ASP A 102 -20.10 -5.47 2.35
C ASP A 102 -20.53 -6.46 3.43
N GLU A 103 -21.09 -7.61 3.04
CA GLU A 103 -21.37 -8.71 3.96
C GLU A 103 -20.07 -9.28 4.56
N ALA A 104 -19.02 -9.44 3.75
CA ALA A 104 -17.72 -9.89 4.24
C ALA A 104 -17.15 -8.93 5.31
N ARG A 105 -17.22 -7.62 5.07
CA ARG A 105 -16.79 -6.60 6.05
C ARG A 105 -17.61 -6.66 7.35
N GLU A 106 -18.91 -6.80 7.25
CA GLU A 106 -19.77 -6.90 8.44
C GLU A 106 -19.50 -8.21 9.21
N LEU A 107 -19.27 -9.34 8.52
CA LEU A 107 -18.89 -10.60 9.15
C LEU A 107 -17.58 -10.47 9.94
N VAL A 108 -16.55 -9.86 9.36
CA VAL A 108 -15.27 -9.60 10.05
C VAL A 108 -15.49 -8.72 11.27
N LYS A 109 -16.28 -7.65 11.15
CA LYS A 109 -16.60 -6.76 12.28
C LYS A 109 -17.34 -7.52 13.39
N GLN A 110 -18.35 -8.31 13.08
CA GLN A 110 -19.12 -9.07 14.05
C GLN A 110 -18.29 -10.14 14.73
N TYR A 111 -17.38 -10.81 14.01
CA TYR A 111 -16.47 -11.80 14.57
C TYR A 111 -15.70 -11.23 15.77
N TYR A 112 -15.10 -10.04 15.62
CA TYR A 112 -14.34 -9.42 16.72
C TYR A 112 -15.19 -8.82 17.82
N ILE A 113 -16.42 -8.36 17.54
CA ILE A 113 -17.36 -7.90 18.55
C ILE A 113 -17.84 -9.06 19.45
N THR A 114 -18.06 -10.23 18.85
CA THR A 114 -18.62 -11.40 19.57
C THR A 114 -17.56 -12.30 20.18
N LYS A 115 -16.29 -12.10 19.85
CA LYS A 115 -15.19 -12.90 20.36
C LYS A 115 -15.03 -12.70 21.87
N THR A 116 -15.18 -13.78 22.63
CA THR A 116 -15.15 -13.74 24.10
C THR A 116 -13.77 -13.98 24.71
N THR A 117 -12.85 -14.57 23.94
CA THR A 117 -11.47 -14.86 24.36
C THR A 117 -10.50 -14.02 23.54
N HIS A 118 -9.62 -13.29 24.21
CA HIS A 118 -8.64 -12.45 23.56
C HIS A 118 -7.22 -12.94 23.85
N ASP A 119 -6.49 -13.30 22.80
CA ASP A 119 -5.06 -13.58 22.81
C ASP A 119 -4.25 -12.29 22.66
N LYS A 120 -2.95 -12.34 22.97
CA LYS A 120 -2.05 -11.17 22.80
C LYS A 120 -1.98 -10.66 21.36
N ASP A 121 -2.15 -11.57 20.40
CA ASP A 121 -2.06 -11.27 18.96
C ASP A 121 -3.41 -10.87 18.35
N ASP A 122 -4.49 -10.82 19.15
CA ASP A 122 -5.84 -10.57 18.63
C ASP A 122 -6.02 -9.14 18.11
N ALA A 123 -5.39 -8.17 18.75
CA ALA A 123 -5.45 -6.77 18.30
C ALA A 123 -4.80 -6.60 16.90
N ASP A 124 -3.66 -7.24 16.69
CA ASP A 124 -2.94 -7.23 15.41
C ASP A 124 -3.73 -7.97 14.31
N LYS A 125 -4.34 -9.11 14.66
CA LYS A 125 -5.22 -9.86 13.76
C LYS A 125 -6.48 -9.08 13.42
N GLU A 126 -7.11 -8.43 14.40
CA GLU A 126 -8.28 -7.58 14.17
C GLU A 126 -7.95 -6.41 13.23
N GLU A 127 -6.83 -5.73 13.45
CA GLU A 127 -6.37 -4.69 12.55
C GLU A 127 -6.17 -5.25 11.13
N ALA A 128 -5.40 -6.34 10.99
CA ALA A 128 -5.10 -6.96 9.71
C ALA A 128 -6.37 -7.35 8.96
N ASP A 129 -7.33 -7.97 9.63
CA ASP A 129 -8.58 -8.45 9.04
C ASP A 129 -9.50 -7.30 8.60
N ARG A 130 -9.69 -6.31 9.47
CA ARG A 130 -10.51 -5.13 9.15
C ARG A 130 -9.90 -4.33 8.00
N VAL A 131 -8.59 -4.07 8.04
CA VAL A 131 -7.89 -3.34 7.00
C VAL A 131 -7.91 -4.12 5.68
N SER A 132 -7.70 -5.44 5.71
CA SER A 132 -7.78 -6.26 4.49
C SER A 132 -9.17 -6.20 3.85
N SER A 133 -10.23 -6.31 4.62
CA SER A 133 -11.60 -6.22 4.10
C SER A 133 -11.91 -4.83 3.52
N ASN A 134 -11.42 -3.77 4.16
CA ASN A 134 -11.55 -2.39 3.67
C ASN A 134 -10.77 -2.16 2.37
N ILE A 135 -9.53 -2.63 2.29
CA ILE A 135 -8.71 -2.54 1.07
C ILE A 135 -9.34 -3.33 -0.07
N SER A 136 -9.80 -4.55 0.19
CA SER A 136 -10.46 -5.37 -0.83
C SER A 136 -11.68 -4.65 -1.41
N LYS A 137 -12.52 -4.03 -0.59
CA LYS A 137 -13.64 -3.20 -1.06
C LYS A 137 -13.17 -2.03 -1.93
N LEU A 138 -12.14 -1.30 -1.49
CA LEU A 138 -11.58 -0.18 -2.24
C LEU A 138 -11.08 -0.59 -3.62
N LEU A 139 -10.43 -1.75 -3.73
CA LEU A 139 -9.83 -2.24 -4.97
C LEU A 139 -10.86 -2.82 -5.94
N GLN A 140 -12.05 -3.22 -5.46
CA GLN A 140 -13.18 -3.67 -6.25
C GLN A 140 -14.03 -2.49 -6.79
N THR A 141 -13.65 -1.24 -6.56
CA THR A 141 -14.33 -0.05 -7.04
C THR A 141 -13.39 0.81 -7.88
N ASP A 142 -13.90 1.41 -8.97
CA ASP A 142 -13.09 2.30 -9.82
C ASP A 142 -13.01 3.72 -9.29
N ALA A 143 -13.80 4.06 -8.26
CA ALA A 143 -13.83 5.41 -7.70
C ALA A 143 -12.44 5.83 -7.21
N PHE A 144 -11.88 6.88 -7.83
CA PHE A 144 -10.59 7.44 -7.50
C PHE A 144 -10.57 8.95 -7.74
N THR A 145 -9.97 9.68 -6.83
CA THR A 145 -9.75 11.13 -6.98
C THR A 145 -8.27 11.42 -6.80
N TYR A 146 -7.62 11.86 -7.87
CA TYR A 146 -6.22 12.23 -7.88
C TYR A 146 -6.03 13.62 -7.25
N SER A 147 -5.95 13.67 -5.93
CA SER A 147 -5.81 14.90 -5.14
C SER A 147 -5.36 14.62 -3.71
N VAL A 148 -4.97 15.68 -3.00
CA VAL A 148 -4.70 15.63 -1.55
C VAL A 148 -5.90 15.09 -0.76
N ALA A 149 -7.12 15.51 -1.13
CA ALA A 149 -8.35 15.01 -0.51
C ALA A 149 -8.59 13.53 -0.85
N GLY A 150 -8.25 13.09 -2.06
CA GLY A 150 -8.32 11.69 -2.49
C GLY A 150 -7.39 10.80 -1.69
N LEU A 151 -6.14 11.24 -1.44
CA LEU A 151 -5.21 10.51 -0.58
C LEU A 151 -5.75 10.35 0.85
N ALA A 152 -6.30 11.43 1.42
CA ALA A 152 -6.94 11.39 2.74
C ALA A 152 -8.19 10.50 2.77
N ALA A 153 -8.98 10.49 1.69
CA ALA A 153 -10.15 9.62 1.56
C ALA A 153 -9.77 8.14 1.48
N ILE A 154 -8.69 7.80 0.77
CA ILE A 154 -8.15 6.43 0.75
C ILE A 154 -7.72 6.01 2.15
N HIS A 155 -6.92 6.82 2.86
CA HIS A 155 -6.54 6.51 4.23
C HIS A 155 -7.76 6.31 5.13
N ARG A 156 -8.77 7.17 5.02
CA ARG A 156 -10.02 7.02 5.79
C ARG A 156 -10.69 5.68 5.51
N ALA A 157 -10.84 5.33 4.24
CA ALA A 157 -11.53 4.11 3.86
C ALA A 157 -10.74 2.84 4.24
N VAL A 158 -9.40 2.86 4.11
CA VAL A 158 -8.53 1.75 4.53
C VAL A 158 -8.61 1.48 6.02
N PHE A 159 -8.63 2.54 6.84
CA PHE A 159 -8.58 2.44 8.31
C PHE A 159 -9.90 2.75 9.01
N GLU A 160 -11.01 2.71 8.26
CA GLU A 160 -12.34 2.85 8.83
C GLU A 160 -12.62 1.76 9.89
N GLY A 161 -13.01 2.19 11.09
CA GLY A 161 -13.26 1.29 12.21
C GLY A 161 -12.01 0.74 12.90
N VAL A 162 -10.80 1.17 12.47
CA VAL A 162 -9.51 0.79 13.07
C VAL A 162 -8.88 1.97 13.79
N PHE A 163 -8.64 3.08 13.10
CA PHE A 163 -8.04 4.26 13.69
C PHE A 163 -9.05 5.40 13.87
N LYS A 164 -9.10 6.00 15.06
CA LYS A 164 -9.94 7.18 15.33
C LYS A 164 -9.56 8.39 14.47
N HIS A 165 -8.32 8.45 14.02
CA HIS A 165 -7.77 9.52 13.18
C HIS A 165 -7.77 9.18 11.67
N ALA A 166 -8.47 8.14 11.25
CA ALA A 166 -8.52 7.73 9.85
C ALA A 166 -8.91 8.90 8.92
N GLY A 167 -8.07 9.16 7.92
CA GLY A 167 -8.24 10.26 6.96
C GLY A 167 -7.79 11.64 7.46
N ARG A 168 -7.16 11.72 8.65
CA ARG A 168 -6.62 12.99 9.17
C ARG A 168 -5.11 13.01 9.03
N PHE A 169 -4.58 14.09 8.49
CA PHE A 169 -3.14 14.33 8.52
C PHE A 169 -2.68 14.59 9.95
N ARG A 170 -1.47 14.12 10.25
CA ARG A 170 -0.84 14.39 11.55
C ARG A 170 -0.59 15.89 11.76
N ASP A 171 -0.57 16.30 12.98
CA ASP A 171 -0.31 17.67 13.45
C ASP A 171 0.98 17.76 14.30
N TYR A 172 1.88 16.79 14.16
CA TYR A 172 3.17 16.68 14.83
C TYR A 172 4.23 16.10 13.87
N ASP A 173 5.50 16.39 14.13
CA ASP A 173 6.60 15.83 13.36
C ASP A 173 6.94 14.42 13.83
N ILE A 174 7.30 13.56 12.89
CA ILE A 174 7.71 12.18 13.13
C ILE A 174 9.07 11.91 12.49
N SER A 175 9.84 11.06 13.16
CA SER A 175 11.04 10.46 12.61
C SER A 175 11.06 8.99 12.98
N LYS A 176 11.52 8.13 12.08
CA LYS A 176 11.69 6.70 12.34
C LYS A 176 13.12 6.30 12.00
N LYS A 177 13.67 5.37 12.79
CA LYS A 177 14.89 4.66 12.42
C LYS A 177 14.47 3.54 11.46
N GLU A 178 14.91 3.64 10.22
CA GLU A 178 14.61 2.62 9.23
C GLU A 178 15.81 1.69 9.06
N TRP A 179 15.56 0.38 9.10
CA TRP A 179 16.60 -0.63 8.92
C TRP A 179 17.33 -0.51 7.57
N VAL A 180 16.61 -0.10 6.51
CA VAL A 180 17.15 0.16 5.16
C VAL A 180 18.26 1.19 5.18
N LEU A 181 18.22 2.13 6.11
CA LEU A 181 19.24 3.17 6.30
C LEU A 181 20.33 2.77 7.30
N ARG A 182 20.47 1.47 7.61
CA ARG A 182 21.46 0.93 8.55
C ARG A 182 21.40 1.58 9.94
N GLY A 183 20.21 2.01 10.35
CA GLY A 183 19.95 2.61 11.65
C GLY A 183 19.92 4.14 11.66
N ASP A 184 20.15 4.78 10.52
CA ASP A 184 19.93 6.24 10.40
C ASP A 184 18.42 6.55 10.44
N SER A 185 18.09 7.76 10.90
CA SER A 185 16.71 8.21 11.00
C SER A 185 16.26 8.89 9.71
N VAL A 186 15.06 8.52 9.26
CA VAL A 186 14.35 9.27 8.22
C VAL A 186 13.66 10.46 8.87
N LEU A 187 13.92 11.64 8.35
CA LEU A 187 13.11 12.82 8.62
C LEU A 187 12.02 12.90 7.55
N TYR A 188 10.79 12.76 7.99
CA TYR A 188 9.62 12.89 7.12
C TYR A 188 9.23 14.36 6.94
N GLY A 189 8.27 14.63 6.07
CA GLY A 189 7.75 15.98 5.86
C GLY A 189 7.32 16.66 7.16
N ARG A 190 7.60 17.97 7.30
CA ARG A 190 7.13 18.73 8.46
C ARG A 190 5.61 18.80 8.45
N TRP A 191 4.98 18.67 9.62
CA TRP A 191 3.53 18.58 9.71
C TRP A 191 2.81 19.82 9.15
N GLN A 192 3.41 21.01 9.26
CA GLN A 192 2.86 22.25 8.73
C GLN A 192 2.79 22.27 7.21
N ASP A 193 3.70 21.55 6.54
CA ASP A 193 3.91 21.61 5.09
C ASP A 193 3.29 20.43 4.35
N LEU A 194 2.68 19.46 5.04
CA LEU A 194 2.21 18.19 4.46
C LEU A 194 1.29 18.38 3.26
N ARG A 195 0.29 19.26 3.37
CA ARG A 195 -0.66 19.50 2.28
C ARG A 195 0.02 20.10 1.05
N MET A 196 0.90 21.07 1.28
CA MET A 196 1.64 21.74 0.22
C MET A 196 2.62 20.78 -0.47
N ALA A 197 3.30 19.93 0.30
CA ALA A 197 4.22 18.94 -0.24
C ALA A 197 3.48 17.88 -1.10
N ILE A 198 2.33 17.38 -0.65
CA ILE A 198 1.52 16.44 -1.42
C ILE A 198 1.01 17.12 -2.70
N GLU A 199 0.45 18.33 -2.62
CA GLU A 199 -0.06 19.06 -3.77
C GLU A 199 1.05 19.30 -4.79
N TYR A 200 2.24 19.68 -4.34
CA TYR A 200 3.40 19.86 -5.20
C TYR A 200 3.76 18.57 -5.96
N ASP A 201 3.87 17.44 -5.26
CA ASP A 201 4.22 16.17 -5.89
C ASP A 201 3.14 15.70 -6.87
N LEU A 202 1.86 15.86 -6.53
CA LEU A 202 0.76 15.53 -7.41
C LEU A 202 0.74 16.41 -8.65
N GLU A 203 1.08 17.70 -8.52
CA GLU A 203 1.12 18.62 -9.64
C GLU A 203 2.31 18.36 -10.57
N GLN A 204 3.49 18.04 -10.00
CA GLN A 204 4.66 17.63 -10.81
C GLN A 204 4.33 16.39 -11.64
N GLU A 205 3.68 15.40 -11.05
CA GLU A 205 3.26 14.21 -11.75
C GLU A 205 2.19 14.48 -12.83
N ARG A 206 1.23 15.37 -12.55
CA ARG A 206 0.18 15.76 -13.52
C ARG A 206 0.76 16.45 -14.76
N GLN A 207 1.84 17.21 -14.57
CA GLN A 207 2.52 17.94 -15.64
C GLN A 207 3.60 17.13 -16.35
N PHE A 208 3.87 15.92 -15.86
CA PHE A 208 4.95 15.12 -16.42
C PHE A 208 4.56 14.55 -17.80
N ASP A 209 5.46 14.74 -18.77
CA ASP A 209 5.26 14.24 -20.15
C ASP A 209 5.87 12.83 -20.28
N TYR A 210 5.02 11.85 -20.45
CA TYR A 210 5.41 10.46 -20.69
C TYR A 210 5.74 10.16 -22.16
N THR A 211 5.58 11.12 -23.06
CA THR A 211 5.80 10.94 -24.51
C THR A 211 7.25 10.58 -24.80
N GLY A 212 7.46 9.51 -25.56
CA GLY A 212 8.79 9.08 -25.98
C GLY A 212 9.62 8.34 -24.92
N LEU A 213 9.10 8.15 -23.70
CA LEU A 213 9.80 7.37 -22.69
C LEU A 213 9.74 5.87 -23.01
N ASN A 214 10.85 5.17 -22.77
CA ASN A 214 10.84 3.73 -22.73
C ASN A 214 10.31 3.20 -21.37
N LYS A 215 10.06 1.90 -21.28
CA LYS A 215 9.52 1.26 -20.07
C LYS A 215 10.35 1.52 -18.84
N ASP A 216 11.68 1.45 -18.93
CA ASP A 216 12.57 1.59 -17.77
C ASP A 216 12.55 3.04 -17.25
N GLN A 217 12.50 4.01 -18.14
CA GLN A 217 12.36 5.42 -17.81
C GLN A 217 11.01 5.72 -17.14
N MET A 218 9.92 5.12 -17.63
CA MET A 218 8.61 5.25 -16.98
C MET A 218 8.61 4.65 -15.58
N VAL A 219 9.18 3.45 -15.41
CA VAL A 219 9.29 2.79 -14.11
C VAL A 219 10.14 3.61 -13.15
N GLU A 220 11.28 4.13 -13.60
CA GLU A 220 12.16 4.98 -12.77
C GLU A 220 11.43 6.26 -12.31
N HIS A 221 10.69 6.91 -13.21
CA HIS A 221 9.91 8.10 -12.87
C HIS A 221 8.82 7.78 -11.84
N LEU A 222 8.00 6.76 -12.11
CA LEU A 222 6.93 6.34 -11.20
C LEU A 222 7.47 5.92 -9.83
N ALA A 223 8.61 5.22 -9.78
CA ALA A 223 9.25 4.86 -8.51
C ALA A 223 9.68 6.10 -7.72
N LYS A 224 10.20 7.14 -8.39
CA LYS A 224 10.56 8.41 -7.74
C LYS A 224 9.34 9.14 -7.22
N PHE A 225 8.26 9.20 -8.00
CA PHE A 225 7.01 9.82 -7.60
C PHE A 225 6.42 9.13 -6.35
N VAL A 226 6.31 7.79 -6.38
CA VAL A 226 5.78 7.01 -5.27
C VAL A 226 6.64 7.13 -4.01
N ALA A 227 7.98 7.08 -4.16
CA ALA A 227 8.91 7.27 -3.06
C ALA A 227 8.82 8.68 -2.46
N GLY A 228 8.65 9.73 -3.28
CA GLY A 228 8.40 11.10 -2.82
C GLY A 228 7.14 11.21 -1.99
N LEU A 229 6.03 10.70 -2.51
CA LEU A 229 4.74 10.70 -1.82
C LEU A 229 4.80 9.91 -0.50
N TRP A 230 5.48 8.76 -0.49
CA TRP A 230 5.71 7.98 0.73
C TRP A 230 6.56 8.74 1.75
N GLN A 231 7.61 9.46 1.31
CA GLN A 231 8.51 10.22 2.18
C GLN A 231 7.83 11.39 2.90
N ILE A 232 6.77 11.95 2.32
CA ILE A 232 5.97 12.99 3.01
C ILE A 232 5.37 12.42 4.30
N HIS A 233 4.93 11.17 4.29
CA HIS A 233 4.43 10.43 5.46
C HIS A 233 3.36 11.21 6.24
N PRO A 234 2.22 11.54 5.58
CA PRO A 234 1.30 12.54 6.11
C PRO A 234 0.40 12.08 7.24
N PHE A 235 0.34 10.78 7.53
CA PHE A 235 -0.51 10.21 8.57
C PHE A 235 0.31 9.75 9.78
N GLY A 236 -0.32 9.61 10.94
CA GLY A 236 0.32 9.06 12.12
C GLY A 236 0.72 7.60 11.97
N GLU A 237 -0.14 6.82 11.30
CA GLU A 237 0.05 5.39 10.98
C GLU A 237 -0.50 5.06 9.60
N GLY A 238 -0.16 3.89 9.04
CA GLY A 238 -0.75 3.38 7.79
C GLY A 238 -0.30 4.07 6.50
N ASN A 239 0.76 4.86 6.52
CA ASN A 239 1.25 5.59 5.34
C ASN A 239 1.61 4.67 4.19
N THR A 240 2.32 3.58 4.44
CA THR A 240 2.76 2.65 3.40
C THR A 240 1.58 1.98 2.71
N ARG A 241 0.62 1.45 3.48
CA ARG A 241 -0.59 0.83 2.93
C ARG A 241 -1.43 1.83 2.12
N THR A 242 -1.54 3.06 2.62
CA THR A 242 -2.26 4.14 1.91
C THR A 242 -1.58 4.52 0.60
N THR A 243 -0.26 4.73 0.61
CA THR A 243 0.50 5.08 -0.59
C THR A 243 0.43 3.95 -1.63
N ALA A 244 0.51 2.69 -1.21
CA ALA A 244 0.37 1.55 -2.12
C ALA A 244 -1.01 1.54 -2.80
N ILE A 245 -2.10 1.70 -2.04
CA ILE A 245 -3.45 1.74 -2.61
C ILE A 245 -3.68 2.95 -3.51
N PHE A 246 -3.18 4.13 -3.11
CA PHE A 246 -3.23 5.32 -3.97
C PHE A 246 -2.51 5.07 -5.29
N THR A 247 -1.31 4.50 -5.26
CA THR A 247 -0.52 4.17 -6.45
C THR A 247 -1.24 3.18 -7.37
N ILE A 248 -1.81 2.10 -6.81
CA ILE A 248 -2.57 1.11 -7.58
C ILE A 248 -3.74 1.79 -8.31
N LYS A 249 -4.52 2.59 -7.57
CA LYS A 249 -5.67 3.29 -8.17
C LYS A 249 -5.24 4.34 -9.20
N TYR A 250 -4.16 5.06 -8.94
CA TYR A 250 -3.57 5.99 -9.89
C TYR A 250 -3.17 5.29 -11.19
N LEU A 251 -2.39 4.23 -11.12
CA LEU A 251 -1.95 3.47 -12.28
C LEU A 251 -3.13 2.89 -13.06
N ARG A 252 -4.14 2.33 -12.37
CA ARG A 252 -5.37 1.85 -13.01
C ARG A 252 -6.12 2.99 -13.73
N SER A 253 -6.18 4.18 -13.13
CA SER A 253 -6.82 5.35 -13.76
C SER A 253 -6.08 5.83 -15.01
N GLN A 254 -4.80 5.52 -15.15
CA GLN A 254 -3.98 5.77 -16.35
C GLN A 254 -4.05 4.61 -17.36
N GLY A 255 -4.88 3.57 -17.12
CA GLY A 255 -5.06 2.43 -18.01
C GLY A 255 -4.02 1.32 -17.86
N PHE A 256 -3.15 1.39 -16.85
CA PHE A 256 -2.19 0.31 -16.58
C PHE A 256 -2.89 -0.88 -15.92
N SER A 257 -2.58 -2.09 -16.41
CA SER A 257 -2.87 -3.31 -15.68
C SER A 257 -1.82 -3.48 -14.58
N VAL A 258 -2.22 -3.33 -13.33
CA VAL A 258 -1.34 -3.47 -12.18
C VAL A 258 -1.44 -4.90 -11.68
N ASN A 259 -0.39 -5.70 -11.92
CA ASN A 259 -0.24 -7.00 -11.29
C ASN A 259 0.25 -6.81 -9.85
N ASN A 260 -0.49 -7.36 -8.92
CA ASN A 260 -0.30 -7.15 -7.49
C ASN A 260 0.71 -8.11 -6.84
N ASP A 261 1.33 -9.01 -7.60
CA ASP A 261 2.29 -10.01 -7.11
C ASP A 261 3.46 -9.38 -6.34
N LEU A 262 3.83 -8.16 -6.71
CA LEU A 262 4.96 -7.46 -6.10
C LEU A 262 4.69 -7.01 -4.67
N PHE A 263 3.46 -6.63 -4.32
CA PHE A 263 3.11 -6.20 -2.96
C PHE A 263 3.10 -7.37 -1.99
N GLU A 264 2.65 -8.54 -2.40
CA GLU A 264 2.67 -9.74 -1.57
C GLU A 264 4.11 -10.26 -1.36
N ARG A 265 4.88 -10.39 -2.45
CA ARG A 265 6.22 -10.99 -2.40
C ARG A 265 7.28 -10.07 -1.83
N HIS A 266 7.06 -8.77 -1.89
CA HIS A 266 8.04 -7.73 -1.57
C HIS A 266 7.48 -6.64 -0.64
N SER A 267 6.49 -6.98 0.20
CA SER A 267 5.88 -6.05 1.15
C SER A 267 6.93 -5.32 2.02
N TRP A 268 8.01 -6.01 2.38
CA TRP A 268 9.12 -5.47 3.16
C TRP A 268 9.98 -4.43 2.40
N TYR A 269 9.94 -4.36 1.07
CA TYR A 269 10.62 -3.31 0.28
C TYR A 269 9.86 -1.98 0.28
N PHE A 270 8.59 -1.99 0.66
CA PHE A 270 7.79 -0.77 0.77
C PHE A 270 7.96 -0.05 2.11
N ARG A 271 8.84 -0.55 2.96
CA ARG A 271 9.11 0.02 4.26
C ARG A 271 10.28 1.01 4.26
#